data_5d6ca86bd9c30eb30daf4db0ce4718e6
#
_entry.id   5d6ca86bd9c30eb30daf4db0ce4718e6
#
_cell.length_a   1.000
_cell.length_b   1.000
_cell.length_c   1.000
_cell.angle_alpha   90.00
_cell.angle_beta   90.00
_cell.angle_gamma   90.00
#
_symmetry.space_group_name_H-M   'P 1'
#
loop_
_entity.id
_entity.type
_entity.pdbx_description
1 polymer ?
#
loop_
_entity_poly.entity_id
_entity_poly.type
_entity_poly.pdbx_seq_one_letter_code
_entity_poly.pdbx_strand_id
1 'polypeptide(L)'
;MIYTYDPTADALYVSVSSDVIDHQVELTDGVITDIGVDGSLVGIDVMHPSSEWNAEEIITRHGLRPAEVDFLTALANVRSWSPARGPLMPDRTASHAVRDPRVEVLI
;
A
#
# COMPACT_ATOMS: atom_id res chain seq x y z
N MET A 1 -3.03 -8.76 -7.11
CA MET A 1 -2.60 -7.58 -6.34
C MET A 1 -1.23 -7.14 -6.77
N ILE A 2 -1.03 -5.86 -6.80
CA ILE A 2 0.24 -5.26 -7.20
C ILE A 2 0.59 -4.23 -6.16
N TYR A 3 1.87 -4.08 -5.82
CA TYR A 3 2.24 -3.08 -4.84
C TYR A 3 3.26 -2.08 -5.39
N THR A 4 3.28 -0.91 -4.80
CA THR A 4 4.25 0.13 -5.11
C THR A 4 4.75 0.71 -3.79
N TYR A 5 6.04 0.82 -3.65
CA TYR A 5 6.62 1.43 -2.46
C TYR A 5 7.31 2.73 -2.84
N ASP A 6 6.97 3.80 -2.14
CA ASP A 6 7.59 5.10 -2.34
C ASP A 6 8.57 5.34 -1.19
N PRO A 7 9.86 5.22 -1.42
CA PRO A 7 10.82 5.38 -0.34
C PRO A 7 10.93 6.81 0.17
N THR A 8 10.59 7.79 -0.64
CA THR A 8 10.65 9.18 -0.20
C THR A 8 9.59 9.45 0.86
N ALA A 9 8.41 8.93 0.69
CA ALA A 9 7.32 9.10 1.64
C ALA A 9 7.24 7.98 2.65
N ASP A 10 8.00 6.91 2.46
CA ASP A 10 7.85 5.68 3.22
C ASP A 10 6.39 5.27 3.19
N ALA A 11 5.89 5.08 2.00
CA ALA A 11 4.47 4.75 1.79
C ALA A 11 4.34 3.56 0.86
N LEU A 12 3.52 2.62 1.24
CA LEU A 12 3.24 1.44 0.45
C LEU A 12 1.80 1.49 -0.02
N TYR A 13 1.58 1.26 -1.30
CA TYR A 13 0.23 1.14 -1.82
C TYR A 13 0.05 -0.23 -2.45
N VAL A 14 -1.05 -0.89 -2.13
CA VAL A 14 -1.40 -2.16 -2.74
C VAL A 14 -2.64 -1.95 -3.58
N SER A 15 -2.53 -2.21 -4.88
CA SER A 15 -3.68 -2.11 -5.78
C SER A 15 -4.35 -3.48 -5.82
N VAL A 16 -5.60 -3.53 -5.45
CA VAL A 16 -6.35 -4.78 -5.41
C VAL A 16 -7.21 -4.94 -6.66
N SER A 17 -7.85 -3.85 -7.09
CA SER A 17 -8.66 -3.87 -8.29
C SER A 17 -8.55 -2.54 -9.00
N SER A 18 -9.12 -2.44 -10.20
CA SER A 18 -9.14 -1.18 -10.93
C SER A 18 -10.47 -0.47 -10.80
N ASP A 19 -11.29 -0.89 -9.86
CA ASP A 19 -12.59 -0.27 -9.67
C ASP A 19 -12.43 1.16 -9.16
N VAL A 20 -13.47 1.95 -9.35
CA VAL A 20 -13.46 3.32 -8.88
C VAL A 20 -13.56 3.34 -7.36
N ILE A 21 -12.77 4.19 -6.74
CA ILE A 21 -12.78 4.34 -5.30
C ILE A 21 -13.95 5.23 -4.91
N ASP A 22 -14.79 4.76 -4.01
CA ASP A 22 -15.91 5.52 -3.50
C ASP A 22 -15.51 6.27 -2.23
N HIS A 23 -14.86 5.60 -1.31
CA HIS A 23 -14.44 6.21 -0.05
C HIS A 23 -13.28 5.44 0.56
N GLN A 24 -12.73 6.00 1.62
CA GLN A 24 -11.60 5.40 2.32
C GLN A 24 -11.99 5.11 3.76
N VAL A 25 -11.42 4.05 4.31
CA VAL A 25 -11.63 3.67 5.70
C VAL A 25 -10.28 3.41 6.34
N GLU A 26 -9.98 4.12 7.41
CA GLU A 26 -8.76 3.85 8.16
C GLU A 26 -9.06 2.74 9.16
N LEU A 27 -8.32 1.63 9.08
CA LEU A 27 -8.56 0.49 9.94
C LEU A 27 -7.75 0.56 11.21
N THR A 28 -6.44 0.76 11.05
CA THR A 28 -5.56 0.96 12.20
C THR A 28 -4.67 2.13 11.84
N ASP A 29 -3.87 2.54 12.79
CA ASP A 29 -3.01 3.66 12.60
C ASP A 29 -2.16 3.45 11.37
N GLY A 30 -2.30 4.30 10.41
CA GLY A 30 -1.48 4.26 9.22
C GLY A 30 -1.89 3.24 8.16
N VAL A 31 -2.98 2.52 8.36
CA VAL A 31 -3.46 1.58 7.35
C VAL A 31 -4.84 2.02 6.89
N ILE A 32 -4.92 2.47 5.65
CA ILE A 32 -6.14 3.03 5.08
C ILE A 32 -6.55 2.18 3.89
N THR A 33 -7.83 1.81 3.83
CA THR A 33 -8.33 1.03 2.70
C THR A 33 -9.17 1.90 1.79
N ASP A 34 -9.01 1.71 0.50
CA ASP A 34 -9.84 2.34 -0.53
C ASP A 34 -10.97 1.37 -0.85
N ILE A 35 -12.20 1.85 -0.75
CA ILE A 35 -13.39 1.01 -0.87
C ILE A 35 -14.19 1.45 -2.09
N GLY A 36 -14.66 0.50 -2.86
CA GLY A 36 -15.48 0.78 -4.03
C GLY A 36 -16.94 1.00 -3.67
N VAL A 37 -17.72 1.33 -4.67
CA VAL A 37 -19.14 1.62 -4.49
C VAL A 37 -19.88 0.44 -3.89
N ASP A 38 -19.50 -0.76 -4.25
CA ASP A 38 -20.18 -1.96 -3.77
C ASP A 38 -19.57 -2.48 -2.46
N GLY A 39 -18.68 -1.73 -1.85
CA GLY A 39 -18.06 -2.14 -0.60
C GLY A 39 -16.83 -3.02 -0.76
N SER A 40 -16.42 -3.30 -2.00
CA SER A 40 -15.26 -4.16 -2.22
C SER A 40 -13.98 -3.40 -1.99
N LEU A 41 -12.93 -4.13 -1.66
CA LEU A 41 -11.61 -3.55 -1.44
C LEU A 41 -10.97 -3.20 -2.78
N VAL A 42 -10.58 -1.96 -2.95
CA VAL A 42 -9.94 -1.49 -4.17
C VAL A 42 -8.45 -1.31 -3.99
N GLY A 43 -8.04 -0.81 -2.84
CA GLY A 43 -6.62 -0.58 -2.59
C GLY A 43 -6.34 -0.42 -1.12
N ILE A 44 -5.06 -0.44 -0.78
CA ILE A 44 -4.61 -0.32 0.61
C ILE A 44 -3.42 0.62 0.65
N ASP A 45 -3.52 1.66 1.49
CA ASP A 45 -2.42 2.55 1.74
C ASP A 45 -1.82 2.23 3.08
N VAL A 46 -0.54 1.96 3.14
CA VAL A 46 0.16 1.74 4.41
C VAL A 46 1.18 2.85 4.57
N MET A 47 1.00 3.65 5.62
CA MET A 47 1.94 4.70 5.92
C MET A 47 3.03 4.12 6.78
N HIS A 48 4.25 4.37 6.40
CA HIS A 48 5.43 3.91 7.13
C HIS A 48 5.50 2.38 7.26
N PRO A 49 5.48 1.66 6.13
CA PRO A 49 5.58 0.20 6.20
C PRO A 49 6.93 -0.28 6.75
N SER A 50 7.93 0.61 6.80
CA SER A 50 9.21 0.26 7.42
C SER A 50 9.05 0.03 8.92
N SER A 51 7.97 0.56 9.52
CA SER A 51 7.58 0.18 10.87
C SER A 51 6.70 -1.04 10.75
N GLU A 52 6.47 -1.70 11.84
CA GLU A 52 5.64 -2.88 11.82
C GLU A 52 4.19 -2.55 11.49
N TRP A 53 3.57 -3.31 10.63
CA TRP A 53 2.15 -3.18 10.33
C TRP A 53 1.55 -4.57 10.15
N ASN A 54 0.23 -4.63 10.16
CA ASN A 54 -0.43 -5.90 10.23
C ASN A 54 -1.60 -5.93 9.24
N ALA A 55 -1.66 -6.96 8.47
CA ALA A 55 -2.69 -7.11 7.44
C ALA A 55 -3.91 -7.89 7.91
N GLU A 56 -3.89 -8.36 9.13
CA GLU A 56 -4.90 -9.29 9.60
C GLU A 56 -6.31 -8.72 9.57
N GLU A 57 -6.46 -7.49 9.95
CA GLU A 57 -7.79 -6.89 9.96
C GLU A 57 -8.33 -6.72 8.56
N ILE A 58 -7.48 -6.39 7.60
CA ILE A 58 -7.89 -6.27 6.21
C ILE A 58 -8.39 -7.62 5.71
N ILE A 59 -7.61 -8.65 5.97
CA ILE A 59 -7.92 -10.01 5.54
C ILE A 59 -9.26 -10.46 6.10
N THR A 60 -9.44 -10.24 7.40
CA THR A 60 -10.66 -10.67 8.07
C THR A 60 -11.87 -9.89 7.56
N ARG A 61 -11.71 -8.59 7.44
CA ARG A 61 -12.83 -7.73 7.09
C ARG A 61 -13.31 -7.95 5.67
N HIS A 62 -12.42 -8.25 4.76
CA HIS A 62 -12.79 -8.32 3.35
C HIS A 62 -12.87 -9.73 2.79
N GLY A 63 -12.62 -10.74 3.59
CA GLY A 63 -12.80 -12.12 3.16
C GLY A 63 -11.98 -12.46 1.93
N LEU A 64 -10.70 -12.14 1.97
CA LEU A 64 -9.85 -12.29 0.79
C LEU A 64 -9.60 -13.75 0.46
N ARG A 65 -9.27 -14.00 -0.80
CA ARG A 65 -8.93 -15.34 -1.27
C ARG A 65 -7.57 -15.75 -0.75
N PRO A 66 -7.28 -17.05 -0.69
CA PRO A 66 -6.01 -17.51 -0.12
C PRO A 66 -4.78 -16.91 -0.77
N ALA A 67 -4.77 -16.74 -2.08
CA ALA A 67 -3.61 -16.14 -2.74
C ALA A 67 -3.42 -14.68 -2.32
N GLU A 68 -4.52 -13.97 -2.09
CA GLU A 68 -4.45 -12.58 -1.64
C GLU A 68 -4.01 -12.49 -0.19
N VAL A 69 -4.45 -13.44 0.63
CA VAL A 69 -4.01 -13.53 2.01
C VAL A 69 -2.50 -13.75 2.08
N ASP A 70 -1.99 -14.67 1.26
CA ASP A 70 -0.57 -14.96 1.23
C ASP A 70 0.24 -13.73 0.79
N PHE A 71 -0.26 -13.03 -0.20
CA PHE A 71 0.41 -11.85 -0.73
C PHE A 71 0.51 -10.76 0.36
N LEU A 72 -0.59 -10.45 1.01
CA LEU A 72 -0.61 -9.41 2.04
C LEU A 72 0.21 -9.81 3.26
N THR A 73 0.13 -11.06 3.65
CA THR A 73 0.91 -11.55 4.78
C THR A 73 2.40 -11.42 4.49
N ALA A 74 2.80 -11.76 3.28
CA ALA A 74 4.20 -11.63 2.90
C ALA A 74 4.64 -10.17 2.90
N LEU A 75 3.81 -9.26 2.39
CA LEU A 75 4.16 -7.85 2.41
C LEU A 75 4.28 -7.30 3.83
N ALA A 76 3.37 -7.70 4.72
CA ALA A 76 3.41 -7.23 6.09
C ALA A 76 4.62 -7.75 6.84
N ASN A 77 5.24 -8.81 6.32
CA ASN A 77 6.43 -9.39 6.96
C ASN A 77 7.74 -8.92 6.34
N VAL A 78 7.68 -8.09 5.32
CA VAL A 78 8.90 -7.54 4.74
C VAL A 78 9.56 -6.62 5.77
N ARG A 79 10.84 -6.80 5.99
CA ARG A 79 11.57 -5.97 6.95
C ARG A 79 12.60 -5.09 6.28
N SER A 80 12.62 -5.07 4.97
CA SER A 80 13.64 -4.37 4.24
C SER A 80 13.16 -3.10 3.54
N TRP A 81 12.00 -2.59 3.91
CA TRP A 81 11.59 -1.31 3.37
C TRP A 81 12.60 -0.25 3.79
N SER A 82 13.09 0.51 2.82
CA SER A 82 14.18 1.42 3.07
C SER A 82 13.80 2.82 2.65
N PRO A 83 13.29 3.62 3.55
CA PRO A 83 12.94 5.00 3.21
C PRO A 83 14.15 5.79 2.78
N ALA A 84 13.95 6.66 1.83
CA ALA A 84 15.02 7.56 1.40
C ALA A 84 15.32 8.55 2.51
N ARG A 85 16.66 8.91 2.67
CA ARG A 85 17.01 9.82 3.68
C ARG A 85 17.34 11.06 3.13
N GLY A 86 16.86 11.97 3.65
CA GLY A 86 17.39 13.23 3.40
C GLY A 86 17.44 13.68 2.07
N PRO A 87 18.16 14.62 1.94
CA PRO A 87 18.20 15.37 0.79
C PRO A 87 18.95 14.76 -0.27
N LEU A 88 19.12 13.74 -0.34
CA LEU A 88 19.87 13.21 -1.24
C LEU A 88 19.32 13.16 -2.44
N MET A 89 19.00 13.19 -2.88
CA MET A 89 18.66 13.04 -3.91
C MET A 89 18.10 13.56 -4.67
N PRO A 90 18.11 13.87 -5.39
CA PRO A 90 17.50 14.39 -6.03
C PRO A 90 16.86 13.77 -7.05
N ASP A 91 16.98 13.52 -7.20
CA ASP A 91 16.54 13.06 -7.93
C ASP A 91 15.76 12.79 -8.36
N ARG A 92 15.76 12.74 -8.68
CA ARG A 92 15.17 12.46 -9.07
C ARG A 92 14.44 11.85 -9.31
N THR A 93 14.47 11.62 -9.36
CA THR A 93 13.92 11.03 -9.47
C THR A 93 13.15 10.67 -9.18
N ALA A 94 13.23 10.69 -8.80
CA ALA A 94 12.53 10.35 -8.45
C ALA A 94 11.61 10.59 -8.29
N SER A 95 11.61 11.14 -8.25
CA SER A 95 10.88 11.27 -8.11
C SER A 95 10.00 11.45 -8.50
N HIS A 96 10.02 11.53 -9.07
CA HIS A 96 9.32 11.61 -9.46
C HIS A 96 8.39 11.27 -9.50
N ALA A 97 8.33 11.17 -9.55
CA ALA A 97 7.60 10.81 -9.73
C ALA A 97 6.84 10.54 -9.20
N VAL A 98 6.86 10.58 -8.72
CA VAL A 98 6.26 10.21 -8.21
C VAL A 98 5.51 10.09 -7.76
N ARG A 99 5.23 10.21 -7.53
CA ARG A 99 4.56 10.08 -7.29
C ARG A 99 3.29 9.63 -6.91
N ASP A 100 2.34 9.46 -7.44
CA ASP A 100 1.08 8.90 -7.04
C ASP A 100 1.16 7.40 -7.08
N PRO A 101 1.19 6.70 -5.97
CA PRO A 101 1.37 5.27 -5.97
C PRO A 101 0.31 4.54 -6.75
N ARG A 102 -0.83 5.16 -6.94
CA ARG A 102 -1.86 4.48 -7.64
C ARG A 102 -1.61 4.30 -9.10
N VAL A 103 -0.73 5.07 -9.64
CA VAL A 103 -0.39 5.02 -11.03
C VAL A 103 0.77 4.15 -11.29
N GLU A 104 1.67 4.05 -10.37
CA GLU A 104 2.82 3.38 -10.56
C GLU A 104 2.81 2.02 -10.20
N VAL A 105 3.13 1.24 -10.97
CA VAL A 105 3.15 0.00 -10.57
C VAL A 105 4.30 -0.60 -10.58
N LEU A 106 4.84 -1.02 -9.96
CA LEU A 106 6.02 -1.41 -10.00
C LEU A 106 6.24 -2.57 -9.73
N ILE A 107 6.36 -3.16 -9.66
CA ILE A 107 6.65 -4.19 -9.40
C ILE A 107 7.17 -4.76 -9.17
#